data_8559fec04c05bdb3bc8270b46f285bb7
#
_entry.id   8559fec04c05bdb3bc8270b46f285bb7
#
_cell.length_a   1.000
_cell.length_b   1.000
_cell.length_c   1.000
_cell.angle_alpha   90.00
_cell.angle_beta   90.00
_cell.angle_gamma   90.00
#
_symmetry.space_group_name_H-M   'P 1'
#
loop_
_entity.id
_entity.type
_entity.pdbx_description
1 polymer ?
#
loop_
_entity_poly.entity_id
_entity_poly.type
_entity_poly.pdbx_seq_one_letter_code
_entity_poly.pdbx_strand_id
1 'polypeptide(L)'
;MMNNSEITRLVRPMVRDIAPYRSARDEFEDFEAQKIFLDANENPYNTDANRYPDPLQRQLKRVLAKVKGVSDNQILLGNGSDEVLDLIFRTFCEPGHDEVILLPPTYGMYGVLAQLNNVKVVDVPLDENFQLDVAAIMSSVNEKTKLIFVCSPNNPSGNAIPLPQIQSLLDQFSGLVVVDEAYIDFSEGGTAIH
;
A
#
# COMPACT_ATOMS: atom_id res chain seq x y z
N MET A 1 15.09 7.22 3.75
CA MET A 1 14.27 6.39 2.84
C MET A 1 14.98 5.05 2.63
N MET A 2 14.26 3.95 2.78
CA MET A 2 14.80 2.62 2.45
C MET A 2 15.10 2.53 0.96
N ASN A 3 16.22 1.90 0.62
CA ASN A 3 16.55 1.59 -0.77
C ASN A 3 15.87 0.29 -1.23
N ASN A 4 15.85 0.03 -2.54
CA ASN A 4 15.18 -1.16 -3.10
C ASN A 4 15.68 -2.48 -2.49
N SER A 5 16.95 -2.59 -2.08
CA SER A 5 17.47 -3.81 -1.48
C SER A 5 16.98 -4.03 -0.05
N GLU A 6 16.73 -2.95 0.70
CA GLU A 6 16.16 -3.00 2.04
C GLU A 6 14.69 -3.39 1.99
N ILE A 7 13.90 -2.80 1.08
CA ILE A 7 12.50 -3.17 0.87
C ILE A 7 12.38 -4.64 0.46
N THR A 8 13.24 -5.12 -0.45
CA THR A 8 13.25 -6.51 -0.89
C THR A 8 13.46 -7.51 0.26
N ARG A 9 14.20 -7.13 1.31
CA ARG A 9 14.39 -7.98 2.49
C ARG A 9 13.13 -8.12 3.35
N LEU A 10 12.23 -7.15 3.30
CA LEU A 10 10.96 -7.17 4.02
C LEU A 10 9.91 -8.03 3.31
N VAL A 11 10.06 -8.26 2.01
CA VAL A 11 9.15 -9.11 1.21
C VAL A 11 9.27 -10.55 1.68
N ARG A 12 8.12 -11.21 1.84
CA ARG A 12 8.05 -12.64 2.16
C ARG A 12 8.91 -13.45 1.19
N PRO A 13 9.71 -14.40 1.66
CA PRO A 13 10.58 -15.21 0.79
C PRO A 13 9.82 -15.85 -0.38
N MET A 14 8.65 -16.46 -0.10
CA MET A 14 7.80 -17.09 -1.10
C MET A 14 7.35 -16.09 -2.19
N VAL A 15 7.00 -14.85 -1.82
CA VAL A 15 6.56 -13.82 -2.79
C VAL A 15 7.73 -13.31 -3.61
N ARG A 16 8.89 -13.12 -3.00
CA ARG A 16 10.11 -12.66 -3.67
C ARG A 16 10.55 -13.63 -4.78
N ASP A 17 10.32 -14.91 -4.57
CA ASP A 17 10.77 -15.97 -5.49
C ASP A 17 9.73 -16.31 -6.58
N ILE A 18 8.54 -15.66 -6.57
CA ILE A 18 7.52 -15.83 -7.61
C ILE A 18 8.00 -15.20 -8.92
N ALA A 19 8.03 -16.01 -9.99
CA ALA A 19 8.20 -15.48 -11.33
C ALA A 19 6.92 -14.74 -11.76
N PRO A 20 6.99 -13.46 -12.13
CA PRO A 20 5.79 -12.73 -12.55
C PRO A 20 5.22 -13.33 -13.83
N TYR A 21 3.90 -13.45 -13.88
CA TYR A 21 3.22 -13.81 -15.11
C TYR A 21 3.38 -12.71 -16.14
N ARG A 22 3.77 -13.06 -17.35
CA ARG A 22 3.85 -12.16 -18.49
C ARG A 22 2.67 -12.42 -19.42
N SER A 23 1.82 -11.42 -19.58
CA SER A 23 0.74 -11.47 -20.58
C SER A 23 1.27 -11.03 -21.95
N ALA A 24 0.54 -11.41 -23.03
CA ALA A 24 0.85 -10.92 -24.36
C ALA A 24 0.88 -9.37 -24.43
N ARG A 25 0.08 -8.70 -23.59
CA ARG A 25 0.04 -7.23 -23.52
C ARG A 25 1.25 -6.60 -22.83
N ASP A 26 2.00 -7.35 -22.03
CA ASP A 26 3.24 -6.85 -21.42
C ASP A 26 4.36 -6.62 -22.43
N GLU A 27 4.29 -7.29 -23.59
CA GLU A 27 5.27 -7.16 -24.66
C GLU A 27 5.09 -5.88 -25.51
N PHE A 28 3.98 -5.15 -25.30
CA PHE A 28 3.68 -3.94 -26.05
C PHE A 28 3.90 -2.69 -25.19
N GLU A 29 4.78 -1.81 -25.65
CA GLU A 29 5.03 -0.52 -25.00
C GLU A 29 4.17 0.60 -25.56
N ASP A 30 3.70 0.46 -26.82
CA ASP A 30 2.94 1.49 -27.54
C ASP A 30 1.52 1.00 -27.79
N PHE A 31 0.61 1.39 -26.87
CA PHE A 31 -0.83 1.10 -26.98
C PHE A 31 -1.59 2.06 -27.91
N GLU A 32 -0.95 3.15 -28.37
CA GLU A 32 -1.57 4.16 -29.26
C GLU A 32 -1.37 3.82 -30.74
N ALA A 33 -0.45 2.90 -31.08
CA ALA A 33 -0.26 2.50 -32.46
C ALA A 33 -1.46 1.73 -33.01
N GLN A 34 -1.85 2.02 -34.26
CA GLN A 34 -2.85 1.23 -34.99
C GLN A 34 -2.31 -0.17 -35.26
N LYS A 35 -2.55 -1.10 -34.34
CA LYS A 35 -2.15 -2.50 -34.44
C LYS A 35 -3.36 -3.42 -34.50
N ILE A 36 -3.24 -4.49 -35.25
CA ILE A 36 -4.21 -5.59 -35.23
C ILE A 36 -3.66 -6.64 -34.28
N PHE A 37 -4.27 -6.78 -33.11
CA PHE A 37 -3.88 -7.76 -32.11
C PHE A 37 -4.52 -9.11 -32.43
N LEU A 38 -3.69 -10.15 -32.60
CA LEU A 38 -4.08 -11.53 -32.86
C LEU A 38 -3.54 -12.50 -31.80
N ASP A 39 -3.05 -11.95 -30.71
CA ASP A 39 -2.30 -12.61 -29.63
C ASP A 39 -3.16 -13.03 -28.43
N ALA A 40 -4.43 -12.60 -28.41
CA ALA A 40 -5.35 -12.90 -27.34
C ALA A 40 -6.76 -13.19 -27.88
N ASN A 41 -7.54 -13.98 -27.12
CA ASN A 41 -8.92 -14.30 -27.47
C ASN A 41 -9.86 -13.16 -27.06
N GLU A 42 -9.79 -12.06 -27.78
CA GLU A 42 -10.60 -10.87 -27.54
C GLU A 42 -11.88 -10.89 -28.37
N ASN A 43 -12.93 -10.21 -27.89
CA ASN A 43 -14.15 -10.03 -28.65
C ASN A 43 -13.86 -9.14 -29.91
N PRO A 44 -14.11 -9.65 -31.12
CA PRO A 44 -13.83 -8.90 -32.35
C PRO A 44 -14.81 -7.75 -32.62
N TYR A 45 -15.97 -7.77 -31.96
CA TYR A 45 -16.98 -6.73 -32.12
C TYR A 45 -16.63 -5.51 -31.29
N ASN A 46 -16.60 -4.33 -31.93
CA ASN A 46 -16.21 -3.11 -31.26
C ASN A 46 -17.25 -2.70 -30.22
N THR A 47 -16.85 -2.80 -28.95
CA THR A 47 -17.53 -2.26 -27.79
C THR A 47 -16.48 -1.51 -26.98
N ASP A 48 -16.85 -0.56 -26.15
CA ASP A 48 -15.88 0.24 -25.39
C ASP A 48 -15.02 -0.61 -24.41
N ALA A 49 -15.37 -1.88 -24.22
CA ALA A 49 -14.71 -2.79 -23.28
C ALA A 49 -14.34 -4.15 -23.91
N ASN A 50 -14.11 -4.22 -25.23
CA ASN A 50 -13.84 -5.48 -25.94
C ASN A 50 -12.35 -5.86 -26.01
N ARG A 51 -11.45 -5.01 -25.52
CA ARG A 51 -10.01 -5.23 -25.52
C ARG A 51 -9.46 -5.37 -24.10
N TYR A 52 -8.44 -6.19 -23.93
CA TYR A 52 -7.70 -6.24 -22.67
C TYR A 52 -7.01 -4.90 -22.42
N PRO A 53 -7.14 -4.35 -21.22
CA PRO A 53 -6.46 -3.10 -20.85
C PRO A 53 -4.95 -3.32 -20.71
N ASP A 54 -4.20 -2.23 -20.66
CA ASP A 54 -2.79 -2.27 -20.26
C ASP A 54 -2.67 -2.80 -18.82
N PRO A 55 -2.04 -3.97 -18.59
CA PRO A 55 -1.96 -4.58 -17.26
C PRO A 55 -1.19 -3.76 -16.25
N LEU A 56 -0.35 -2.83 -16.70
CA LEU A 56 0.44 -1.94 -15.84
C LEU A 56 -0.17 -0.53 -15.70
N GLN A 57 -1.33 -0.25 -16.35
CA GLN A 57 -2.04 1.04 -16.33
C GLN A 57 -1.12 2.24 -16.55
N ARG A 58 -0.17 2.13 -17.47
CA ARG A 58 0.92 3.11 -17.70
C ARG A 58 0.41 4.52 -17.95
N GLN A 59 -0.66 4.66 -18.77
CA GLN A 59 -1.23 5.96 -19.08
C GLN A 59 -1.80 6.65 -17.84
N LEU A 60 -2.58 5.92 -17.04
CA LEU A 60 -3.17 6.43 -15.79
C LEU A 60 -2.09 6.77 -14.76
N LYS A 61 -1.08 5.91 -14.60
CA LYS A 61 0.05 6.16 -13.69
C LYS A 61 0.81 7.43 -14.05
N ARG A 62 1.06 7.70 -15.34
CA ARG A 62 1.71 8.95 -15.78
C ARG A 62 0.91 10.21 -15.40
N VAL A 63 -0.42 10.14 -15.45
CA VAL A 63 -1.28 11.27 -15.02
C VAL A 63 -1.20 11.44 -13.51
N LEU A 64 -1.35 10.35 -12.75
CA LEU A 64 -1.30 10.39 -11.29
C LEU A 64 0.09 10.79 -10.76
N ALA A 65 1.15 10.36 -11.40
CA ALA A 65 2.52 10.77 -11.08
C ALA A 65 2.69 12.29 -11.10
N LYS A 66 2.13 12.95 -12.14
CA LYS A 66 2.14 14.42 -12.23
C LYS A 66 1.31 15.08 -11.14
N VAL A 67 0.14 14.50 -10.80
CA VAL A 67 -0.76 15.05 -9.77
C VAL A 67 -0.14 14.92 -8.38
N LYS A 68 0.50 13.78 -8.10
CA LYS A 68 1.06 13.48 -6.77
C LYS A 68 2.54 13.88 -6.62
N GLY A 69 3.21 14.33 -7.68
CA GLY A 69 4.62 14.75 -7.63
C GLY A 69 5.61 13.60 -7.42
N VAL A 70 5.24 12.38 -7.80
CA VAL A 70 6.07 11.17 -7.65
C VAL A 70 6.37 10.54 -9.02
N SER A 71 7.25 9.54 -9.05
CA SER A 71 7.52 8.77 -10.26
C SER A 71 6.43 7.72 -10.52
N ASP A 72 6.12 7.42 -11.78
CA ASP A 72 5.09 6.44 -12.14
C ASP A 72 5.41 5.01 -11.67
N ASN A 73 6.69 4.68 -11.53
CA ASN A 73 7.13 3.41 -10.96
C ASN A 73 6.96 3.31 -9.43
N GLN A 74 6.59 4.41 -8.76
CA GLN A 74 6.26 4.45 -7.34
C GLN A 74 4.76 4.30 -7.09
N ILE A 75 3.96 4.08 -8.13
CA ILE A 75 2.50 4.00 -8.04
C ILE A 75 2.04 2.57 -8.30
N LEU A 76 1.27 2.03 -7.36
CA LEU A 76 0.43 0.86 -7.53
C LEU A 76 -1.04 1.30 -7.51
N LEU A 77 -1.84 0.81 -8.45
CA LEU A 77 -3.27 1.09 -8.53
C LEU A 77 -4.08 -0.13 -8.12
N GLY A 78 -5.12 0.08 -7.33
CA GLY A 78 -6.06 -0.93 -6.90
C GLY A 78 -7.51 -0.42 -6.93
N ASN A 79 -8.46 -1.32 -6.75
CA ASN A 79 -9.90 -1.00 -6.62
C ASN A 79 -10.22 -0.56 -5.19
N GLY A 80 -9.92 0.70 -4.89
CA GLY A 80 -9.95 1.24 -3.53
C GLY A 80 -8.70 0.89 -2.72
N SER A 81 -8.57 1.51 -1.55
CA SER A 81 -7.45 1.27 -0.64
C SER A 81 -7.44 -0.16 -0.08
N ASP A 82 -8.60 -0.78 0.11
CA ASP A 82 -8.70 -2.11 0.71
C ASP A 82 -7.98 -3.18 -0.10
N GLU A 83 -8.04 -3.13 -1.44
CA GLU A 83 -7.27 -4.04 -2.30
C GLU A 83 -5.76 -3.83 -2.13
N VAL A 84 -5.32 -2.58 -2.08
CA VAL A 84 -3.90 -2.25 -1.89
C VAL A 84 -3.42 -2.67 -0.50
N LEU A 85 -4.22 -2.45 0.52
CA LEU A 85 -3.93 -2.87 1.90
C LEU A 85 -3.80 -4.41 1.99
N ASP A 86 -4.72 -5.17 1.37
CA ASP A 86 -4.63 -6.64 1.32
C ASP A 86 -3.36 -7.12 0.60
N LEU A 87 -2.98 -6.47 -0.50
CA LEU A 87 -1.73 -6.76 -1.19
C LEU A 87 -0.50 -6.49 -0.32
N ILE A 88 -0.53 -5.46 0.53
CA ILE A 88 0.56 -5.19 1.50
C ILE A 88 0.68 -6.34 2.49
N PHE A 89 -0.42 -6.80 3.10
CA PHE A 89 -0.40 -7.96 3.99
C PHE A 89 0.19 -9.19 3.30
N ARG A 90 -0.29 -9.53 2.11
CA ARG A 90 0.15 -10.71 1.34
C ARG A 90 1.62 -10.64 0.94
N THR A 91 2.13 -9.43 0.72
CA THR A 91 3.51 -9.23 0.25
C THR A 91 4.51 -9.30 1.40
N PHE A 92 4.17 -8.74 2.55
CA PHE A 92 5.14 -8.49 3.61
C PHE A 92 4.97 -9.33 4.88
N CYS A 93 3.78 -9.88 5.14
CA CYS A 93 3.51 -10.64 6.36
C CYS A 93 3.40 -12.14 6.11
N GLU A 94 4.23 -12.95 6.76
CA GLU A 94 4.13 -14.42 6.72
C GLU A 94 2.97 -14.89 7.61
N PRO A 95 1.93 -15.55 7.04
CA PRO A 95 0.76 -16.01 7.79
C PRO A 95 1.11 -16.91 8.96
N GLY A 96 0.48 -16.67 10.12
CA GLY A 96 0.69 -17.46 11.33
C GLY A 96 2.04 -17.24 12.03
N HIS A 97 2.88 -16.37 11.50
CA HIS A 97 4.19 -16.06 12.06
C HIS A 97 4.35 -14.58 12.41
N ASP A 98 4.09 -13.70 11.44
CA ASP A 98 4.32 -12.27 11.58
C ASP A 98 3.14 -11.56 12.27
N GLU A 99 3.39 -10.34 12.72
CA GLU A 99 2.39 -9.50 13.37
C GLU A 99 2.48 -8.06 12.86
N VAL A 100 1.37 -7.35 13.06
CA VAL A 100 1.24 -5.94 12.71
C VAL A 100 0.76 -5.14 13.91
N ILE A 101 1.14 -3.86 13.98
CA ILE A 101 0.64 -2.94 14.99
C ILE A 101 -0.48 -2.12 14.38
N LEU A 102 -1.63 -2.09 15.08
CA LEU A 102 -2.76 -1.22 14.81
C LEU A 102 -2.93 -0.20 15.95
N LEU A 103 -3.47 0.95 15.63
CA LEU A 103 -3.55 2.11 16.52
C LEU A 103 -5.02 2.49 16.78
N PRO A 104 -5.78 1.67 17.55
CA PRO A 104 -7.18 1.96 17.81
C PRO A 104 -7.37 3.23 18.66
N PRO A 105 -8.53 3.98 18.49
CA PRO A 105 -9.55 3.71 17.48
C PRO A 105 -9.09 4.11 16.08
N THR A 106 -9.19 3.19 15.10
CA THR A 106 -8.77 3.41 13.73
C THR A 106 -9.64 2.63 12.75
N TYR A 107 -9.36 2.71 11.45
CA TYR A 107 -10.13 2.06 10.40
C TYR A 107 -10.17 0.53 10.58
N GLY A 108 -11.39 -0.01 10.69
CA GLY A 108 -11.62 -1.41 11.08
C GLY A 108 -11.13 -2.45 10.07
N MET A 109 -10.97 -2.08 8.78
CA MET A 109 -10.53 -3.03 7.75
C MET A 109 -9.12 -3.55 7.97
N TYR A 110 -8.25 -2.82 8.63
CA TYR A 110 -6.90 -3.32 8.94
C TYR A 110 -6.96 -4.62 9.76
N GLY A 111 -7.82 -4.66 10.80
CA GLY A 111 -8.03 -5.85 11.61
C GLY A 111 -8.68 -7.01 10.83
N VAL A 112 -9.64 -6.70 9.94
CA VAL A 112 -10.27 -7.70 9.08
C VAL A 112 -9.25 -8.30 8.12
N LEU A 113 -8.43 -7.48 7.47
CA LEU A 113 -7.40 -7.93 6.54
C LEU A 113 -6.30 -8.73 7.25
N ALA A 114 -5.91 -8.33 8.46
CA ALA A 114 -4.98 -9.11 9.28
C ALA A 114 -5.53 -10.52 9.56
N GLN A 115 -6.81 -10.64 9.94
CA GLN A 115 -7.47 -11.92 10.18
C GLN A 115 -7.55 -12.77 8.91
N LEU A 116 -7.95 -12.18 7.77
CA LEU A 116 -8.03 -12.87 6.48
C LEU A 116 -6.68 -13.44 6.05
N ASN A 117 -5.59 -12.74 6.36
CA ASN A 117 -4.23 -13.14 6.04
C ASN A 117 -3.56 -13.96 7.17
N ASN A 118 -4.30 -14.34 8.22
CA ASN A 118 -3.77 -15.05 9.39
C ASN A 118 -2.52 -14.37 9.99
N VAL A 119 -2.58 -13.04 10.12
CA VAL A 119 -1.52 -12.20 10.72
C VAL A 119 -2.01 -11.71 12.07
N LYS A 120 -1.16 -11.83 13.08
CA LYS A 120 -1.49 -11.40 14.44
C LYS A 120 -1.53 -9.88 14.54
N VAL A 121 -2.53 -9.36 15.24
CA VAL A 121 -2.65 -7.93 15.55
C VAL A 121 -2.11 -7.66 16.96
N VAL A 122 -1.32 -6.60 17.08
CA VAL A 122 -0.93 -5.98 18.35
C VAL A 122 -1.55 -4.59 18.37
N ASP A 123 -2.52 -4.39 19.28
CA ASP A 123 -3.18 -3.10 19.44
C ASP A 123 -2.38 -2.21 20.39
N VAL A 124 -2.01 -1.02 19.90
CA VAL A 124 -1.42 0.07 20.70
C VAL A 124 -2.32 1.29 20.53
N PRO A 125 -3.19 1.59 21.52
CA PRO A 125 -4.15 2.67 21.37
C PRO A 125 -3.49 4.03 21.13
N LEU A 126 -4.15 4.88 20.34
CA LEU A 126 -3.84 6.31 20.28
C LEU A 126 -4.01 6.93 21.69
N ASP A 127 -3.33 8.05 21.93
CA ASP A 127 -3.46 8.78 23.20
C ASP A 127 -4.85 9.44 23.34
N GLU A 128 -5.08 10.14 24.46
CA GLU A 128 -6.35 10.83 24.76
C GLU A 128 -6.71 11.95 23.75
N ASN A 129 -5.72 12.42 22.98
CA ASN A 129 -5.87 13.41 21.91
C ASN A 129 -5.89 12.76 20.51
N PHE A 130 -6.01 11.43 20.43
CA PHE A 130 -5.95 10.66 19.21
C PHE A 130 -4.63 10.84 18.44
N GLN A 131 -3.52 11.03 19.16
CA GLN A 131 -2.18 11.14 18.60
C GLN A 131 -1.37 9.86 18.84
N LEU A 132 -0.21 9.73 18.16
CA LEU A 132 0.66 8.58 18.32
C LEU A 132 1.42 8.65 19.66
N ASP A 133 1.34 7.59 20.45
CA ASP A 133 2.33 7.33 21.48
C ASP A 133 3.48 6.52 20.87
N VAL A 134 4.44 7.22 20.27
CA VAL A 134 5.58 6.58 19.59
C VAL A 134 6.37 5.69 20.55
N ALA A 135 6.49 6.06 21.82
CA ALA A 135 7.23 5.26 22.80
C ALA A 135 6.51 3.93 23.11
N ALA A 136 5.18 3.98 23.29
CA ALA A 136 4.36 2.78 23.48
C ALA A 136 4.38 1.89 22.23
N ILE A 137 4.28 2.47 21.03
CA ILE A 137 4.37 1.74 19.76
C ILE A 137 5.71 1.02 19.68
N MET A 138 6.83 1.71 19.88
CA MET A 138 8.16 1.12 19.77
C MET A 138 8.44 0.09 20.85
N SER A 139 7.87 0.23 22.04
CA SER A 139 7.98 -0.79 23.11
C SER A 139 7.24 -2.10 22.78
N SER A 140 6.27 -2.03 21.87
CA SER A 140 5.47 -3.17 21.40
C SER A 140 6.08 -3.84 20.17
N VAL A 141 7.10 -3.22 19.54
CA VAL A 141 7.80 -3.79 18.38
C VAL A 141 8.69 -4.95 18.81
N ASN A 142 8.65 -6.01 18.02
CA ASN A 142 9.55 -7.17 18.16
C ASN A 142 9.97 -7.70 16.77
N GLU A 143 10.72 -8.79 16.74
CA GLU A 143 11.27 -9.38 15.49
C GLU A 143 10.21 -9.83 14.47
N LYS A 144 8.97 -10.08 14.94
CA LYS A 144 7.83 -10.50 14.11
C LYS A 144 7.02 -9.32 13.58
N THR A 145 7.23 -8.13 14.12
CA THR A 145 6.49 -6.93 13.71
C THR A 145 6.94 -6.47 12.34
N LYS A 146 6.06 -6.56 11.34
CA LYS A 146 6.34 -6.20 9.94
C LYS A 146 5.78 -4.86 9.52
N LEU A 147 4.56 -4.54 9.97
CA LEU A 147 3.83 -3.36 9.55
C LEU A 147 3.31 -2.58 10.77
N ILE A 148 3.29 -1.26 10.64
CA ILE A 148 2.55 -0.36 11.51
C ILE A 148 1.60 0.44 10.63
N PHE A 149 0.29 0.43 10.95
CA PHE A 149 -0.72 1.18 10.19
C PHE A 149 -1.03 2.48 10.89
N VAL A 150 -0.89 3.60 10.16
CA VAL A 150 -1.21 4.95 10.61
C VAL A 150 -2.27 5.53 9.68
N CYS A 151 -3.47 5.78 10.18
CA CYS A 151 -4.54 6.45 9.44
C CYS A 151 -4.45 7.96 9.68
N SER A 152 -4.27 8.77 8.63
CA SER A 152 -4.13 10.22 8.77
C SER A 152 -4.62 10.97 7.53
N PRO A 153 -5.75 11.72 7.59
CA PRO A 153 -6.64 11.86 8.76
C PRO A 153 -7.27 10.55 9.23
N ASN A 154 -7.37 10.37 10.55
CA ASN A 154 -7.83 9.12 11.13
C ASN A 154 -9.35 8.95 11.02
N ASN A 155 -9.79 7.75 10.76
CA ASN A 155 -11.18 7.32 10.85
C ASN A 155 -11.31 6.41 12.10
N PRO A 156 -12.15 6.77 13.12
CA PRO A 156 -13.26 7.72 13.06
C PRO A 156 -12.99 9.11 13.67
N SER A 157 -11.83 9.38 14.25
CA SER A 157 -11.61 10.60 15.05
C SER A 157 -11.48 11.89 14.22
N GLY A 158 -11.15 11.79 12.92
CA GLY A 158 -11.08 12.91 11.99
C GLY A 158 -9.81 13.80 12.12
N ASN A 159 -8.94 13.52 13.09
CA ASN A 159 -7.70 14.28 13.29
C ASN A 159 -6.58 13.79 12.38
N ALA A 160 -5.71 14.69 11.96
CA ALA A 160 -4.48 14.36 11.28
C ALA A 160 -3.37 14.03 12.29
N ILE A 161 -2.52 13.09 11.96
CA ILE A 161 -1.29 12.80 12.69
C ILE A 161 -0.19 13.76 12.20
N PRO A 162 0.49 14.51 13.08
CA PRO A 162 1.56 15.40 12.68
C PRO A 162 2.71 14.65 11.98
N LEU A 163 3.18 15.17 10.84
CA LEU A 163 4.28 14.58 10.08
C LEU A 163 5.54 14.28 10.92
N PRO A 164 5.94 15.14 11.91
CA PRO A 164 7.06 14.81 12.78
C PRO A 164 6.87 13.55 13.62
N GLN A 165 5.64 13.19 14.01
CA GLN A 165 5.38 11.93 14.72
C GLN A 165 5.52 10.73 13.79
N ILE A 166 5.04 10.84 12.54
CA ILE A 166 5.23 9.80 11.51
C ILE A 166 6.72 9.65 11.22
N GLN A 167 7.46 10.76 11.07
CA GLN A 167 8.92 10.72 10.87
C GLN A 167 9.63 10.04 12.04
N SER A 168 9.24 10.34 13.27
CA SER A 168 9.82 9.68 14.45
C SER A 168 9.61 8.17 14.47
N LEU A 169 8.46 7.69 13.95
CA LEU A 169 8.21 6.26 13.76
C LEU A 169 9.14 5.66 12.68
N LEU A 170 9.25 6.35 11.54
CA LEU A 170 10.10 5.91 10.43
C LEU A 170 11.59 5.82 10.81
N ASP A 171 12.05 6.72 11.67
CA ASP A 171 13.44 6.76 12.12
C ASP A 171 13.80 5.60 13.08
N GLN A 172 12.80 5.03 13.77
CA GLN A 172 13.00 4.02 14.81
C GLN A 172 12.57 2.62 14.37
N PHE A 173 11.62 2.50 13.45
CA PHE A 173 11.08 1.22 13.02
C PHE A 173 11.76 0.71 11.75
N SER A 174 12.26 -0.52 11.78
CA SER A 174 12.94 -1.16 10.66
C SER A 174 12.03 -1.90 9.68
N GLY A 175 10.71 -1.98 9.98
CA GLY A 175 9.69 -2.52 9.09
C GLY A 175 9.05 -1.43 8.22
N LEU A 176 7.81 -1.66 7.76
CA LEU A 176 7.09 -0.69 6.95
C LEU A 176 6.03 0.05 7.77
N VAL A 177 6.03 1.37 7.68
CA VAL A 177 4.93 2.22 8.15
C VAL A 177 4.01 2.47 6.97
N VAL A 178 2.76 2.03 7.08
CA VAL A 178 1.71 2.23 6.09
C VAL A 178 0.88 3.42 6.54
N VAL A 179 1.00 4.54 5.82
CA VAL A 179 0.22 5.75 6.09
C VAL A 179 -0.99 5.74 5.16
N ASP A 180 -2.18 5.59 5.75
CA ASP A 180 -3.44 5.64 5.00
C ASP A 180 -3.94 7.08 4.96
N GLU A 181 -3.85 7.66 3.77
CA GLU A 181 -4.24 9.04 3.48
C GLU A 181 -5.55 9.14 2.68
N ALA A 182 -6.49 8.19 2.87
CA ALA A 182 -7.77 8.20 2.16
C ALA A 182 -8.54 9.52 2.30
N TYR A 183 -8.33 10.26 3.38
CA TYR A 183 -8.99 11.54 3.65
C TYR A 183 -8.06 12.77 3.56
N ILE A 184 -6.87 12.63 2.97
CA ILE A 184 -5.87 13.72 2.95
C ILE A 184 -6.34 14.98 2.22
N ASP A 185 -7.19 14.84 1.22
CA ASP A 185 -7.73 15.98 0.47
C ASP A 185 -8.65 16.90 1.32
N PHE A 186 -9.05 16.44 2.51
CA PHE A 186 -9.84 17.20 3.48
C PHE A 186 -9.00 17.73 4.64
N SER A 187 -7.68 17.60 4.61
CA SER A 187 -6.75 17.97 5.68
C SER A 187 -5.86 19.12 5.27
N GLU A 188 -5.62 20.05 6.21
CA GLU A 188 -4.63 21.12 6.08
C GLU A 188 -3.21 20.68 6.50
N GLY A 189 -3.07 19.46 7.04
CA GLY A 189 -1.84 18.97 7.68
C GLY A 189 -0.71 18.55 6.73
N GLY A 190 -0.96 18.57 5.41
CA GLY A 190 0.01 18.07 4.43
C GLY A 190 0.01 16.53 4.29
N THR A 191 0.69 16.05 3.27
CA THR A 191 0.81 14.61 2.94
C THR A 191 2.17 14.04 3.35
N ALA A 192 2.22 12.77 3.72
CA ALA A 192 3.46 12.03 4.03
C ALA A 192 4.20 11.54 2.77
N ILE A 193 3.72 11.90 1.58
CA ILE A 193 4.27 11.44 0.29
C ILE A 193 5.66 12.02 -0.04
N HIS A 194 6.10 13.08 0.66
CA HIS A 194 7.33 13.83 0.37
C HIS A 194 8.32 13.81 1.52
#